data_7c8ee78fa2c0fe978ca5c115b445a5bf
#
_entry.id   7c8ee78fa2c0fe978ca5c115b445a5bf
#
_cell.length_a   1.000
_cell.length_b   1.000
_cell.length_c   1.000
_cell.angle_alpha   90.00
_cell.angle_beta   90.00
_cell.angle_gamma   90.00
#
_symmetry.space_group_name_H-M   'P 1'
#
loop_
_entity.id
_entity.type
_entity.pdbx_description
1 polymer ?
#
loop_
_entity_poly.entity_id
_entity_poly.type
_entity_poly.pdbx_seq_one_letter_code
_entity_poly.pdbx_strand_id
1 'polypeptide(L)'
;MKNGTYKISRPFNIVTKDTVSEVAEDFIDFILSSNGQAVVAKKGYITLSGTESYVSKNLTGKIKVSGSSSVSPLMDALKDEYKKLNPNVTIELQTSDSGTGISDAVSGTSDIGMASRELKDSEVAKGVHGTVIATD
;
A
#
# COMPACT_ATOMS: atom_id res chain seq x y z
N MET A 1 16.01 -17.99 9.41
CA MET A 1 16.38 -18.07 9.18
C MET A 1 16.78 -18.18 9.24
N LYS A 2 16.57 -18.27 9.38
CA LYS A 2 17.05 -18.33 9.44
C LYS A 2 17.90 -17.97 9.47
N ASN A 3 18.26 -17.81 9.65
CA ASN A 3 19.06 -17.33 9.67
C ASN A 3 19.44 -16.72 9.13
N GLY A 4 19.20 -16.48 8.81
CA GLY A 4 19.40 -15.90 8.38
C GLY A 4 19.82 -15.18 7.88
N THR A 5 19.85 -15.27 7.98
CA THR A 5 20.37 -14.75 7.52
C THR A 5 20.62 -14.01 6.86
N TYR A 6 20.77 -13.90 6.78
CA TYR A 6 20.96 -13.01 6.11
C TYR A 6 20.27 -12.66 5.10
N LYS A 7 19.48 -13.11 5.02
CA LYS A 7 18.49 -12.85 4.05
C LYS A 7 17.80 -11.55 4.41
N ILE A 8 17.84 -10.63 3.53
CA ILE A 8 17.26 -9.32 3.80
C ILE A 8 15.81 -9.33 3.32
N SER A 9 14.89 -9.36 4.27
CA SER A 9 13.47 -9.20 3.97
C SER A 9 13.14 -7.73 4.04
N ARG A 10 12.46 -7.21 3.01
CA ARG A 10 12.05 -5.81 2.99
C ARG A 10 10.54 -5.70 3.13
N PRO A 11 10.05 -5.01 4.17
CA PRO A 11 8.62 -4.78 4.29
C PRO A 11 8.17 -3.78 3.23
N PHE A 12 7.07 -4.10 2.56
CA PHE A 12 6.42 -3.16 1.67
C PHE A 12 5.37 -2.44 2.49
N ASN A 13 5.53 -1.15 2.64
CA ASN A 13 4.65 -0.31 3.44
C ASN A 13 3.85 0.62 2.57
N ILE A 14 2.60 0.87 2.98
CA ILE A 14 1.86 2.03 2.49
C ILE A 14 1.93 3.08 3.59
N VAL A 15 2.03 4.32 3.18
CA VAL A 15 2.22 5.44 4.09
C VAL A 15 1.00 6.35 3.99
N THR A 16 0.38 6.61 5.14
CA THR A 16 -0.85 7.41 5.18
C THR A 16 -0.80 8.38 6.35
N LYS A 17 -1.57 9.47 6.25
CA LYS A 17 -1.80 10.39 7.36
C LYS A 17 -2.87 9.81 8.27
N ASP A 18 -3.07 10.46 9.43
CA ASP A 18 -4.13 10.08 10.36
C ASP A 18 -5.51 10.11 9.69
N THR A 19 -5.71 11.09 8.82
CA THR A 19 -6.98 11.24 8.12
C THR A 19 -6.77 11.01 6.63
N VAL A 20 -7.47 10.02 6.09
CA VAL A 20 -7.46 9.73 4.65
C VAL A 20 -8.89 9.74 4.15
N SER A 21 -9.07 9.87 2.83
CA SER A 21 -10.40 9.86 2.24
C SER A 21 -11.03 8.47 2.42
N GLU A 22 -12.36 8.42 2.35
CA GLU A 22 -13.10 7.17 2.47
C GLU A 22 -12.65 6.16 1.40
N VAL A 23 -12.41 6.65 0.20
CA VAL A 23 -11.97 5.80 -0.92
C VAL A 23 -10.57 5.25 -0.64
N ALA A 24 -9.67 6.08 -0.13
CA ALA A 24 -8.32 5.63 0.21
C ALA A 24 -8.37 4.58 1.31
N GLU A 25 -9.19 4.81 2.33
CA GLU A 25 -9.35 3.86 3.42
C GLU A 25 -9.90 2.52 2.92
N ASP A 26 -10.89 2.58 2.04
CA ASP A 26 -11.48 1.37 1.47
C ASP A 26 -10.45 0.58 0.64
N PHE A 27 -9.63 1.28 -0.12
CA PHE A 27 -8.57 0.62 -0.88
C PHE A 27 -7.55 -0.05 0.05
N ILE A 28 -7.21 0.61 1.15
CA ILE A 28 -6.33 0.02 2.16
C ILE A 28 -6.96 -1.24 2.75
N ASP A 29 -8.24 -1.19 3.07
CA ASP A 29 -8.97 -2.35 3.59
C ASP A 29 -8.95 -3.50 2.58
N PHE A 30 -9.09 -3.19 1.29
CA PHE A 30 -8.98 -4.20 0.24
C PHE A 30 -7.59 -4.83 0.23
N ILE A 31 -6.55 -4.02 0.29
CA ILE A 31 -5.17 -4.53 0.28
C ILE A 31 -4.93 -5.48 1.44
N LEU A 32 -5.46 -5.15 2.61
CA LEU A 32 -5.28 -5.95 3.82
C LEU A 32 -6.24 -7.13 3.90
N SER A 33 -7.18 -7.22 2.98
CA SER A 33 -8.17 -8.31 2.95
C SER A 33 -7.59 -9.58 2.34
N SER A 34 -8.32 -10.68 2.49
CA SER A 34 -7.94 -11.95 1.84
C SER A 34 -7.85 -11.79 0.33
N ASN A 35 -8.73 -10.98 -0.25
CA ASN A 35 -8.73 -10.73 -1.70
C ASN A 35 -7.45 -10.02 -2.14
N GLY A 36 -7.05 -8.97 -1.40
CA GLY A 36 -5.81 -8.27 -1.69
C GLY A 36 -4.59 -9.14 -1.44
N GLN A 37 -4.59 -9.88 -0.35
CA GLN A 37 -3.46 -10.74 -0.01
C GLN A 37 -3.33 -11.91 -1.00
N ALA A 38 -4.40 -12.34 -1.65
CA ALA A 38 -4.32 -13.31 -2.72
C ALA A 38 -3.51 -12.76 -3.90
N VAL A 39 -3.64 -11.47 -4.20
CA VAL A 39 -2.83 -10.80 -5.23
C VAL A 39 -1.37 -10.78 -4.80
N VAL A 40 -1.11 -10.48 -3.53
CA VAL A 40 0.24 -10.46 -2.96
C VAL A 40 0.91 -11.83 -3.14
N ALA A 41 0.20 -12.89 -2.80
CA ALA A 41 0.71 -14.26 -2.94
C ALA A 41 0.97 -14.61 -4.41
N LYS A 42 0.07 -14.21 -5.29
CA LYS A 42 0.18 -14.47 -6.72
C LYS A 42 1.41 -13.82 -7.32
N LYS A 43 1.82 -12.67 -6.78
CA LYS A 43 3.02 -11.97 -7.23
C LYS A 43 4.30 -12.51 -6.58
N GLY A 44 4.19 -13.48 -5.70
CA GLY A 44 5.34 -14.12 -5.08
C GLY A 44 5.87 -13.47 -3.82
N TYR A 45 5.07 -12.58 -3.21
CA TYR A 45 5.47 -11.92 -1.95
C TYR A 45 4.88 -12.65 -0.76
N ILE A 46 5.44 -12.38 0.40
CA ILE A 46 4.96 -12.97 1.65
C ILE A 46 3.72 -12.22 2.10
N THR A 47 2.64 -12.95 2.38
CA THR A 47 1.36 -12.37 2.73
C THR A 47 1.22 -12.17 4.24
N LEU A 48 0.22 -11.35 4.59
CA LEU A 48 -0.21 -11.18 5.97
C LEU A 48 -1.11 -12.35 6.35
N SER A 49 -1.22 -12.62 7.64
CA SER A 49 -2.11 -13.66 8.15
C SER A 49 -3.31 -13.03 8.84
N GLY A 50 -4.36 -13.83 9.06
CA GLY A 50 -5.54 -13.38 9.79
C GLY A 50 -6.41 -12.39 9.03
N THR A 51 -6.36 -12.43 7.70
CA THR A 51 -7.11 -11.48 6.86
C THR A 51 -8.55 -11.94 6.65
N GLU A 52 -9.43 -10.99 6.38
CA GLU A 52 -10.84 -11.25 6.12
C GLU A 52 -11.20 -10.90 4.68
N SER A 53 -12.32 -11.42 4.22
CA SER A 53 -12.79 -11.15 2.86
C SER A 53 -13.19 -9.69 2.70
N TYR A 54 -12.90 -9.13 1.54
CA TYR A 54 -13.29 -7.77 1.20
C TYR A 54 -14.68 -7.76 0.57
N VAL A 55 -15.47 -6.77 0.94
CA VAL A 55 -16.79 -6.53 0.34
C VAL A 55 -16.80 -5.14 -0.25
N SER A 56 -17.11 -5.05 -1.55
CA SER A 56 -17.14 -3.76 -2.24
C SER A 56 -18.27 -2.88 -1.70
N LYS A 57 -17.96 -1.60 -1.51
CA LYS A 57 -18.93 -0.59 -1.09
C LYS A 57 -19.40 0.26 -2.26
N ASN A 58 -18.95 -0.04 -3.48
CA ASN A 58 -19.29 0.71 -4.69
C ASN A 58 -19.06 2.22 -4.54
N LEU A 59 -17.93 2.57 -3.96
CA LEU A 59 -17.58 3.96 -3.77
C LEU A 59 -17.23 4.62 -5.10
N THR A 60 -17.28 5.94 -5.12
CA THR A 60 -16.91 6.76 -6.27
C THR A 60 -15.86 7.77 -5.83
N GLY A 61 -14.82 7.93 -6.61
CA GLY A 61 -13.80 8.91 -6.29
C GLY A 61 -12.48 8.62 -6.95
N LYS A 62 -11.48 9.37 -6.53
CA LYS A 62 -10.13 9.27 -7.09
C LYS A 62 -9.12 9.36 -5.96
N ILE A 63 -8.11 8.50 -6.02
CA ILE A 63 -7.00 8.59 -5.09
C ILE A 63 -5.69 8.54 -5.87
N LYS A 64 -4.65 9.09 -5.27
CA LYS A 64 -3.31 9.09 -5.86
C LYS A 64 -2.37 8.30 -4.96
N VAL A 65 -1.63 7.40 -5.57
CA VAL A 65 -0.64 6.57 -4.89
C VAL A 65 0.71 6.81 -5.55
N SER A 66 1.73 7.07 -4.76
CA SER A 66 3.06 7.29 -5.32
C SER A 66 4.13 6.73 -4.40
N GLY A 67 5.29 6.49 -4.95
CA GLY A 67 6.46 6.10 -4.18
C GLY A 67 7.27 4.99 -4.80
N SER A 68 7.71 4.07 -3.95
CA SER A 68 8.71 3.06 -4.27
C SER A 68 8.46 2.29 -5.56
N SER A 69 9.47 2.26 -6.43
CA SER A 69 9.42 1.47 -7.65
C SER A 69 9.40 -0.03 -7.36
N SER A 70 9.88 -0.45 -6.19
CA SER A 70 9.85 -1.85 -5.79
C SER A 70 8.45 -2.31 -5.44
N VAL A 71 7.64 -1.42 -4.85
CA VAL A 71 6.25 -1.72 -4.47
C VAL A 71 5.30 -1.54 -5.65
N SER A 72 5.68 -0.71 -6.61
CA SER A 72 4.79 -0.33 -7.71
C SER A 72 4.19 -1.48 -8.49
N PRO A 73 4.94 -2.55 -8.87
CA PRO A 73 4.34 -3.66 -9.60
C PRO A 73 3.24 -4.37 -8.81
N LEU A 74 3.43 -4.53 -7.50
CA LEU A 74 2.42 -5.12 -6.65
C LEU A 74 1.22 -4.19 -6.53
N MET A 75 1.47 -2.90 -6.32
CA MET A 75 0.40 -1.92 -6.20
C MET A 75 -0.43 -1.82 -7.47
N ASP A 76 0.21 -1.95 -8.63
CA ASP A 76 -0.48 -1.93 -9.91
C ASP A 76 -1.45 -3.11 -10.03
N ALA A 77 -1.02 -4.29 -9.59
CA ALA A 77 -1.87 -5.48 -9.60
C ALA A 77 -3.04 -5.32 -8.60
N LEU A 78 -2.76 -4.78 -7.42
CA LEU A 78 -3.80 -4.52 -6.42
C LEU A 78 -4.81 -3.50 -6.94
N LYS A 79 -4.32 -2.45 -7.58
CA LYS A 79 -5.16 -1.42 -8.18
C LYS A 79 -6.12 -2.03 -9.21
N ASP A 80 -5.61 -2.88 -10.08
CA ASP A 80 -6.42 -3.49 -11.12
C ASP A 80 -7.52 -4.37 -10.54
N GLU A 81 -7.20 -5.16 -9.52
CA GLU A 81 -8.18 -6.02 -8.88
C GLU A 81 -9.23 -5.21 -8.11
N TYR A 82 -8.78 -4.16 -7.42
CA TYR A 82 -9.70 -3.27 -6.71
C TYR A 82 -10.67 -2.61 -7.67
N LYS A 83 -10.19 -2.19 -8.83
CA LYS A 83 -11.03 -1.51 -9.82
C LYS A 83 -12.09 -2.43 -10.39
N LYS A 84 -11.83 -3.71 -10.49
CA LYS A 84 -12.83 -4.68 -10.93
C LYS A 84 -14.00 -4.74 -9.97
N LEU A 85 -13.74 -4.54 -8.68
CA LEU A 85 -14.75 -4.56 -7.64
C LEU A 85 -15.39 -3.20 -7.42
N ASN A 86 -14.69 -2.12 -7.79
CA ASN A 86 -15.13 -0.74 -7.58
C ASN A 86 -14.85 0.07 -8.85
N PRO A 87 -15.61 -0.16 -9.93
CA PRO A 87 -15.29 0.44 -11.22
C PRO A 87 -15.42 1.96 -11.27
N ASN A 88 -16.05 2.56 -10.27
CA ASN A 88 -16.22 4.01 -10.20
C ASN A 88 -15.09 4.71 -9.45
N VAL A 89 -14.11 3.96 -8.96
CA VAL A 89 -12.94 4.52 -8.29
C VAL A 89 -11.79 4.57 -9.28
N THR A 90 -11.12 5.71 -9.34
CA THR A 90 -9.92 5.89 -10.16
C THR A 90 -8.71 5.97 -9.24
N ILE A 91 -7.69 5.18 -9.54
CA ILE A 91 -6.45 5.19 -8.78
C ILE A 91 -5.32 5.61 -9.72
N GLU A 92 -4.67 6.72 -9.38
CA GLU A 92 -3.47 7.16 -10.11
C GLU A 92 -2.25 6.61 -9.40
N LEU A 93 -1.44 5.88 -10.14
CA LEU A 93 -0.21 5.31 -9.60
C LEU A 93 0.98 5.98 -10.25
N GLN A 94 1.84 6.59 -9.42
CA GLN A 94 3.09 7.20 -9.88
C GLN A 94 4.26 6.48 -9.23
N THR A 95 5.23 6.10 -10.04
CA THR A 95 6.42 5.43 -9.55
C THR A 95 7.54 6.44 -9.33
N SER A 96 8.15 6.39 -8.16
CA SER A 96 9.30 7.23 -7.82
C SER A 96 10.20 6.44 -6.87
N ASP A 97 10.45 6.94 -5.65
CA ASP A 97 11.20 6.20 -4.66
C ASP A 97 10.51 6.29 -3.30
N SER A 98 11.00 5.51 -2.34
CA SER A 98 10.37 5.46 -1.01
C SER A 98 10.36 6.81 -0.33
N GLY A 99 11.46 7.55 -0.40
CA GLY A 99 11.55 8.88 0.20
C GLY A 99 10.53 9.85 -0.38
N THR A 100 10.38 9.83 -1.70
CA THR A 100 9.40 10.69 -2.38
C THR A 100 7.98 10.28 -2.02
N GLY A 101 7.72 8.97 -1.97
CA GLY A 101 6.39 8.48 -1.58
C GLY A 101 5.99 8.93 -0.18
N ILE A 102 6.92 8.84 0.77
CA ILE A 102 6.68 9.28 2.13
C ILE A 102 6.46 10.79 2.17
N SER A 103 7.29 11.54 1.47
CA SER A 103 7.19 13.00 1.40
C SER A 103 5.85 13.44 0.78
N ASP A 104 5.42 12.76 -0.26
CA ASP A 104 4.14 13.04 -0.91
C ASP A 104 2.97 12.77 0.04
N ALA A 105 3.06 11.71 0.84
CA ALA A 105 2.04 11.42 1.84
C ALA A 105 2.00 12.49 2.92
N VAL A 106 3.16 12.94 3.37
CA VAL A 106 3.27 14.00 4.39
C VAL A 106 2.64 15.30 3.88
N SER A 107 2.95 15.69 2.65
CA SER A 107 2.47 16.95 2.09
C SER A 107 1.02 16.90 1.62
N GLY A 108 0.46 15.70 1.49
CA GLY A 108 -0.89 15.53 0.97
C GLY A 108 -0.96 15.51 -0.54
N THR A 109 0.18 15.50 -1.22
CA THR A 109 0.25 15.40 -2.68
C THR A 109 -0.31 14.05 -3.14
N SER A 110 -0.07 13.01 -2.36
CA SER A 110 -0.63 11.68 -2.58
C SER A 110 -1.47 11.26 -1.39
N ASP A 111 -2.52 10.51 -1.65
CA ASP A 111 -3.36 9.96 -0.59
C ASP A 111 -2.63 8.82 0.12
N ILE A 112 -1.87 8.04 -0.64
CA ILE A 112 -1.14 6.90 -0.12
C ILE A 112 0.27 6.95 -0.70
N GLY A 113 1.27 6.81 0.17
CA GLY A 113 2.65 6.65 -0.27
C GLY A 113 3.04 5.18 -0.27
N MET A 114 4.09 4.85 -1.01
CA MET A 114 4.64 3.49 -1.05
C MET A 114 6.09 3.53 -0.60
N ALA A 115 6.46 2.60 0.27
CA ALA A 115 7.85 2.50 0.74
C ALA A 115 8.25 1.03 0.84
N SER A 116 9.44 0.71 0.36
CA SER A 116 10.00 -0.63 0.47
C SER A 116 10.91 -0.76 1.69
N ARG A 117 10.66 0.02 2.71
CA ARG A 117 11.36 0.01 3.98
C ARG A 117 10.46 0.54 5.08
N GLU A 118 10.87 0.36 6.31
CA GLU A 118 10.13 0.94 7.42
C GLU A 118 10.34 2.45 7.47
N LEU A 119 9.39 3.15 8.07
CA LEU A 119 9.48 4.60 8.22
C LEU A 119 10.52 4.94 9.29
N LYS A 120 11.22 6.03 9.04
CA LYS A 120 12.16 6.58 10.04
C LYS A 120 11.38 7.34 11.09
N ASP A 121 11.96 7.47 12.28
CA ASP A 121 11.32 8.22 13.36
C ASP A 121 10.99 9.65 12.94
N SER A 122 11.88 10.28 12.16
CA SER A 122 11.64 11.63 11.66
C SER A 122 10.45 11.69 10.71
N GLU A 123 10.18 10.60 10.00
CA GLU A 123 9.05 10.54 9.09
C GLU A 123 7.74 10.34 9.85
N VAL A 124 7.75 9.45 10.82
CA VAL A 124 6.57 9.22 11.68
C VAL A 124 6.23 10.50 12.45
N ALA A 125 7.24 11.25 12.88
CA ALA A 125 7.03 12.50 13.60
C ALA A 125 6.30 13.55 12.78
N LYS A 126 6.25 13.39 11.46
CA LYS A 126 5.53 14.30 10.57
C LYS A 126 4.04 13.97 10.45
N GLY A 127 3.58 12.97 11.18
CA GLY A 127 2.17 12.64 11.25
C GLY A 127 1.70 11.59 10.25
N VAL A 128 2.62 10.77 9.75
CA VAL A 128 2.26 9.67 8.85
C VAL A 128 2.52 8.33 9.54
N HIS A 129 1.81 7.32 9.05
CA HIS A 129 1.90 5.96 9.57
C HIS A 129 2.24 5.00 8.45
N GLY A 130 3.04 3.99 8.75
CA GLY A 130 3.34 2.91 7.81
C GLY A 130 2.50 1.69 8.14
N THR A 131 1.96 1.05 7.12
CA THR A 131 1.22 -0.20 7.24
C THR A 131 1.87 -1.23 6.34
N VAL A 132 2.34 -2.33 6.90
CA VAL A 132 2.94 -3.40 6.10
C VAL A 132 1.85 -4.13 5.34
N ILE A 133 2.02 -4.22 4.02
CA ILE A 133 1.05 -4.92 3.17
C ILE A 133 1.60 -6.22 2.61
N ALA A 134 2.91 -6.36 2.57
CA ALA A 134 3.57 -7.54 2.06
C ALA A 134 5.03 -7.51 2.50
N THR A 135 5.71 -8.63 2.34
CA THR A 135 7.16 -8.69 2.57
C THR A 135 7.81 -9.33 1.34
N ASP A 136 8.86 -8.70 0.89
CA ASP A 136 9.62 -9.20 -0.27
C ASP A 136 10.64 -10.24 0.17
#